data_fcf0b25777a920356f91822937b0167f
#
_entry.id   fcf0b25777a920356f91822937b0167f
#
_cell.length_a   1.000
_cell.length_b   1.000
_cell.length_c   1.000
_cell.angle_alpha   90.00
_cell.angle_beta   90.00
_cell.angle_gamma   90.00
#
_symmetry.space_group_name_H-M   'P 1'
#
loop_
_entity.id
_entity.type
_entity.pdbx_description
1 polymer ?
#
loop_
_entity_poly.entity_id
_entity_poly.type
_entity_poly.pdbx_seq_one_letter_code
_entity_poly.pdbx_strand_id
1 'polypeptide(L)'
;MIQVIERVEKILVYLAENRKREIPLTEIADNLGMNRATCANILKTMKELGFVEQNSYRKGYILGDKVYTIAGADNDPDRLKTLLKPIIDTLCKDVNENVMLTVIKNDQRYHIYNAEANHALQAKVIYQMGVWQATTAKVIIAQYDKAKLNDFLKLAGMPGKDWPEIHSRQELFDALEEIRKNRCFTVINNHFACMAAPVFKNGKVIASIGYYLPDHRLTDKTRPLLEAKLTEAVEKADRILG
;
A
#
# COMPACT_ATOMS: atom_id res chain seq x y z
N MET A 1 -19.35 11.95 32.28
CA MET A 1 -18.86 11.42 30.99
C MET A 1 -19.76 11.95 29.88
N ILE A 2 -19.20 12.33 28.73
CA ILE A 2 -19.99 12.87 27.62
C ILE A 2 -20.58 11.71 26.83
N GLN A 3 -21.88 11.44 27.01
CA GLN A 3 -22.57 10.26 26.46
C GLN A 3 -22.44 10.08 24.94
N VAL A 4 -22.35 11.18 24.17
CA VAL A 4 -22.22 11.06 22.71
C VAL A 4 -20.87 10.47 22.31
N ILE A 5 -19.79 10.81 23.02
CA ILE A 5 -18.44 10.27 22.75
C ILE A 5 -18.41 8.77 23.05
N GLU A 6 -18.99 8.35 24.15
CA GLU A 6 -19.11 6.94 24.51
C GLU A 6 -19.89 6.13 23.47
N ARG A 7 -20.97 6.71 22.93
CA ARG A 7 -21.76 6.07 21.86
C ARG A 7 -20.98 5.97 20.56
N VAL A 8 -20.23 7.02 20.19
CA VAL A 8 -19.35 7.00 19.00
C VAL A 8 -18.28 5.92 19.15
N GLU A 9 -17.63 5.83 20.31
CA GLU A 9 -16.62 4.80 20.59
C GLU A 9 -17.21 3.41 20.44
N LYS A 10 -18.38 3.11 21.06
CA LYS A 10 -19.05 1.81 20.95
C LYS A 10 -19.38 1.44 19.51
N ILE A 11 -19.85 2.40 18.69
CA ILE A 11 -20.11 2.18 17.26
C ILE A 11 -18.82 1.82 16.52
N LEU A 12 -17.72 2.58 16.74
CA LEU A 12 -16.44 2.32 16.08
C LEU A 12 -15.88 0.94 16.45
N VAL A 13 -15.93 0.56 17.72
CA VAL A 13 -15.48 -0.76 18.20
C VAL A 13 -16.32 -1.86 17.57
N TYR A 14 -17.65 -1.75 17.59
CA TYR A 14 -18.55 -2.74 17.00
C TYR A 14 -18.31 -2.96 15.51
N LEU A 15 -18.11 -1.86 14.73
CA LEU A 15 -17.77 -1.95 13.33
C LEU A 15 -16.37 -2.53 13.11
N ALA A 16 -15.41 -2.23 13.99
CA ALA A 16 -14.05 -2.77 13.93
C ALA A 16 -14.01 -4.29 14.14
N GLU A 17 -14.82 -4.83 15.04
CA GLU A 17 -14.94 -6.27 15.31
C GLU A 17 -15.62 -7.02 14.17
N ASN A 18 -16.47 -6.34 13.39
CA ASN A 18 -17.27 -6.91 12.31
C ASN A 18 -16.78 -6.50 10.90
N ARG A 19 -15.47 -6.23 10.70
CA ARG A 19 -14.88 -5.67 9.47
C ARG A 19 -15.18 -6.42 8.17
N LYS A 20 -15.58 -7.70 8.24
CA LYS A 20 -15.78 -8.55 7.06
C LYS A 20 -17.13 -8.34 6.37
N ARG A 21 -18.01 -7.53 6.94
CA ARG A 21 -19.36 -7.29 6.40
C ARG A 21 -19.83 -5.87 6.68
N GLU A 22 -20.80 -5.44 5.92
CA GLU A 22 -21.53 -4.19 6.13
C GLU A 22 -22.62 -4.41 7.20
N ILE A 23 -22.72 -3.50 8.18
CA ILE A 23 -23.63 -3.63 9.32
C ILE A 23 -24.82 -2.68 9.16
N PRO A 24 -26.06 -3.18 9.11
CA PRO A 24 -27.25 -2.33 9.05
C PRO A 24 -27.41 -1.48 10.31
N LEU A 25 -27.98 -0.27 10.18
CA LEU A 25 -28.27 0.63 11.30
C LEU A 25 -29.08 -0.06 12.42
N THR A 26 -30.08 -0.84 12.03
CA THR A 26 -30.92 -1.56 12.99
C THR A 26 -30.10 -2.52 13.85
N GLU A 27 -29.17 -3.23 13.27
CA GLU A 27 -28.30 -4.15 13.97
C GLU A 27 -27.33 -3.42 14.91
N ILE A 28 -26.75 -2.28 14.47
CA ILE A 28 -25.90 -1.45 15.32
C ILE A 28 -26.69 -0.95 16.55
N ALA A 29 -27.89 -0.40 16.30
CA ALA A 29 -28.72 0.16 17.36
C ALA A 29 -29.14 -0.92 18.37
N ASP A 30 -29.60 -2.07 17.88
CA ASP A 30 -30.12 -3.16 18.73
C ASP A 30 -28.98 -3.79 19.58
N ASN A 31 -27.79 -4.06 18.98
CA ASN A 31 -26.64 -4.63 19.71
C ASN A 31 -26.04 -3.66 20.74
N LEU A 32 -26.08 -2.36 20.49
CA LEU A 32 -25.52 -1.35 21.38
C LEU A 32 -26.55 -0.77 22.35
N GLY A 33 -27.80 -1.27 22.34
CA GLY A 33 -28.87 -0.78 23.22
C GLY A 33 -29.23 0.68 22.97
N MET A 34 -29.10 1.16 21.74
CA MET A 34 -29.36 2.55 21.37
C MET A 34 -30.74 2.72 20.73
N ASN A 35 -31.39 3.85 21.03
CA ASN A 35 -32.55 4.26 20.24
C ASN A 35 -32.14 4.46 18.78
N ARG A 36 -32.94 3.91 17.82
CA ARG A 36 -32.60 3.95 16.37
C ARG A 36 -32.49 5.35 15.82
N ALA A 37 -33.32 6.31 16.27
CA ALA A 37 -33.20 7.70 15.84
C ALA A 37 -31.90 8.35 16.33
N THR A 38 -31.50 8.08 17.58
CA THR A 38 -30.22 8.55 18.12
C THR A 38 -29.04 7.93 17.37
N CYS A 39 -29.08 6.62 17.13
CA CYS A 39 -28.06 5.91 16.34
C CYS A 39 -27.94 6.49 14.92
N ALA A 40 -29.07 6.73 14.27
CA ALA A 40 -29.11 7.35 12.93
C ALA A 40 -28.45 8.73 12.89
N ASN A 41 -28.73 9.60 13.85
CA ASN A 41 -28.16 10.93 13.93
C ASN A 41 -26.63 10.88 14.18
N ILE A 42 -26.17 9.98 15.04
CA ILE A 42 -24.73 9.77 15.27
C ILE A 42 -24.05 9.27 14.00
N LEU A 43 -24.58 8.22 13.37
CA LEU A 43 -24.04 7.63 12.15
C LEU A 43 -24.04 8.63 10.98
N LYS A 44 -25.05 9.51 10.87
CA LYS A 44 -25.07 10.59 9.89
C LYS A 44 -23.89 11.53 10.08
N THR A 45 -23.68 12.02 11.30
CA THR A 45 -22.56 12.91 11.63
C THR A 45 -21.22 12.19 11.43
N MET A 46 -21.09 10.93 11.85
CA MET A 46 -19.89 10.15 11.64
C MET A 46 -19.57 9.95 10.16
N LYS A 47 -20.60 9.79 9.32
CA LYS A 47 -20.46 9.69 7.86
C LYS A 47 -19.99 11.01 7.25
N GLU A 48 -20.59 12.14 7.64
CA GLU A 48 -20.17 13.48 7.20
C GLU A 48 -18.71 13.78 7.59
N LEU A 49 -18.25 13.30 8.73
CA LEU A 49 -16.87 13.43 9.22
C LEU A 49 -15.91 12.36 8.65
N GLY A 50 -16.40 11.37 7.90
CA GLY A 50 -15.59 10.29 7.33
C GLY A 50 -15.20 9.18 8.30
N PHE A 51 -15.78 9.12 9.50
CA PHE A 51 -15.53 8.02 10.47
C PHE A 51 -16.22 6.71 10.08
N VAL A 52 -17.34 6.79 9.37
CA VAL A 52 -18.04 5.64 8.80
C VAL A 52 -18.40 5.90 7.35
N GLU A 53 -18.48 4.83 6.58
CA GLU A 53 -18.98 4.84 5.21
C GLU A 53 -20.25 4.00 5.11
N GLN A 54 -21.11 4.35 4.16
CA GLN A 54 -22.35 3.63 3.87
C GLN A 54 -22.46 3.32 2.40
N ASN A 55 -22.53 2.04 2.06
CA ASN A 55 -22.77 1.61 0.69
C ASN A 55 -24.19 1.95 0.25
N SER A 56 -24.30 2.57 -0.93
CA SER A 56 -25.58 3.02 -1.50
C SER A 56 -26.57 1.88 -1.77
N TYR A 57 -26.07 0.69 -2.11
CA TYR A 57 -26.90 -0.48 -2.47
C TYR A 57 -27.40 -1.28 -1.27
N ARG A 58 -26.56 -1.51 -0.25
CA ARG A 58 -26.87 -2.40 0.89
C ARG A 58 -27.27 -1.67 2.15
N LYS A 59 -27.16 -0.34 2.18
CA LYS A 59 -27.48 0.54 3.33
C LYS A 59 -26.79 0.15 4.64
N GLY A 60 -25.72 -0.67 4.57
CA GLY A 60 -24.89 -1.03 5.72
C GLY A 60 -23.75 -0.04 5.95
N TYR A 61 -23.23 -0.03 7.17
CA TYR A 61 -22.11 0.82 7.60
C TYR A 61 -20.85 0.01 7.80
N ILE A 62 -19.71 0.60 7.43
CA ILE A 62 -18.36 0.13 7.69
C ILE A 62 -17.53 1.27 8.28
N LEU A 63 -16.34 0.97 8.81
CA LEU A 63 -15.38 2.00 9.22
C LEU A 63 -14.94 2.83 8.01
N GLY A 64 -14.98 4.15 8.16
CA GLY A 64 -14.51 5.10 7.16
C GLY A 64 -13.01 5.38 7.27
N ASP A 65 -12.45 5.99 6.22
CA ASP A 65 -11.02 6.30 6.09
C ASP A 65 -10.46 7.15 7.21
N LYS A 66 -11.28 8.01 7.80
CA LYS A 66 -10.86 8.89 8.90
C LYS A 66 -10.36 8.15 10.12
N VAL A 67 -10.94 6.97 10.42
CA VAL A 67 -10.50 6.13 11.55
C VAL A 67 -9.07 5.65 11.33
N TYR A 68 -8.77 5.19 10.13
CA TYR A 68 -7.43 4.70 9.75
C TYR A 68 -6.41 5.83 9.72
N THR A 69 -6.79 7.01 9.22
CA THR A 69 -5.94 8.20 9.22
C THR A 69 -5.55 8.62 10.65
N ILE A 70 -6.53 8.67 11.57
CA ILE A 70 -6.29 9.05 12.97
C ILE A 70 -5.44 8.00 13.70
N ALA A 71 -5.67 6.72 13.41
CA ALA A 71 -4.87 5.63 13.97
C ALA A 71 -3.43 5.56 13.40
N GLY A 72 -3.08 6.41 12.45
CA GLY A 72 -1.84 6.29 11.69
C GLY A 72 -1.78 5.01 10.84
N ALA A 73 -2.92 4.35 10.66
CA ALA A 73 -3.06 3.08 9.96
C ALA A 73 -3.50 3.26 8.49
N ASP A 74 -3.17 4.39 7.88
CA ASP A 74 -3.41 4.65 6.45
C ASP A 74 -2.78 3.56 5.55
N ASN A 75 -1.84 2.79 6.11
CA ASN A 75 -1.12 1.70 5.49
C ASN A 75 -1.48 0.34 6.12
N ASP A 76 -2.75 0.09 6.50
CA ASP A 76 -3.17 -1.25 6.91
C ASP A 76 -2.92 -2.24 5.75
N PRO A 77 -1.96 -3.18 5.89
CA PRO A 77 -1.58 -4.09 4.83
C PRO A 77 -2.74 -4.94 4.30
N ASP A 78 -3.67 -5.34 5.16
CA ASP A 78 -4.83 -6.16 4.77
C ASP A 78 -5.83 -5.36 3.94
N ARG A 79 -6.03 -4.08 4.27
CA ARG A 79 -6.86 -3.18 3.46
C ARG A 79 -6.23 -2.90 2.10
N LEU A 80 -4.93 -2.55 2.07
CA LEU A 80 -4.20 -2.34 0.81
C LEU A 80 -4.24 -3.58 -0.08
N LYS A 81 -4.01 -4.75 0.50
CA LYS A 81 -4.12 -6.03 -0.21
C LYS A 81 -5.51 -6.22 -0.81
N THR A 82 -6.57 -5.99 -0.04
CA THR A 82 -7.96 -6.18 -0.49
C THR A 82 -8.28 -5.25 -1.67
N LEU A 83 -7.90 -3.98 -1.58
CA LEU A 83 -8.17 -2.97 -2.60
C LEU A 83 -7.35 -3.18 -3.88
N LEU A 84 -6.06 -3.52 -3.74
CA LEU A 84 -5.13 -3.56 -4.86
C LEU A 84 -4.97 -4.94 -5.50
N LYS A 85 -5.41 -6.02 -4.83
CA LYS A 85 -5.36 -7.39 -5.36
C LYS A 85 -5.93 -7.52 -6.78
N PRO A 86 -7.12 -6.95 -7.14
CA PRO A 86 -7.66 -7.08 -8.50
C PRO A 86 -6.76 -6.44 -9.56
N ILE A 87 -6.10 -5.31 -9.23
CA ILE A 87 -5.17 -4.62 -10.13
C ILE A 87 -3.93 -5.48 -10.36
N ILE A 88 -3.37 -6.02 -9.28
CA ILE A 88 -2.15 -6.84 -9.31
C ILE A 88 -2.37 -8.14 -10.06
N ASP A 89 -3.52 -8.81 -9.83
CA ASP A 89 -3.88 -10.03 -10.55
C ASP A 89 -4.06 -9.78 -12.05
N THR A 90 -4.68 -8.65 -12.41
CA THR A 90 -4.84 -8.24 -13.81
C THR A 90 -3.49 -7.95 -14.45
N LEU A 91 -2.64 -7.16 -13.77
CA LEU A 91 -1.30 -6.86 -14.25
C LEU A 91 -0.47 -8.12 -14.47
N CYS A 92 -0.48 -9.05 -13.51
CA CYS A 92 0.22 -10.33 -13.62
C CYS A 92 -0.27 -11.15 -14.83
N LYS A 93 -1.58 -11.20 -15.09
CA LYS A 93 -2.14 -11.89 -16.25
C LYS A 93 -1.76 -11.21 -17.57
N ASP A 94 -1.79 -9.88 -17.62
CA ASP A 94 -1.51 -9.10 -18.85
C ASP A 94 -0.07 -9.27 -19.32
N VAL A 95 0.88 -9.31 -18.37
CA VAL A 95 2.32 -9.39 -18.70
C VAL A 95 2.90 -10.78 -18.52
N ASN A 96 2.17 -11.68 -17.88
CA ASN A 96 2.60 -13.03 -17.47
C ASN A 96 3.94 -13.03 -16.71
N GLU A 97 4.13 -12.07 -15.78
CA GLU A 97 5.27 -12.00 -14.87
C GLU A 97 4.80 -11.90 -13.42
N ASN A 98 5.63 -12.34 -12.48
CA ASN A 98 5.32 -12.24 -11.05
C ASN A 98 5.20 -10.76 -10.63
N VAL A 99 4.10 -10.42 -9.98
CA VAL A 99 3.82 -9.06 -9.51
C VAL A 99 3.66 -9.05 -8.00
N MET A 100 4.35 -8.14 -7.33
CA MET A 100 4.33 -8.02 -5.88
C MET A 100 3.86 -6.65 -5.42
N LEU A 101 3.14 -6.64 -4.31
CA LEU A 101 2.77 -5.44 -3.55
C LEU A 101 3.61 -5.39 -2.28
N THR A 102 4.31 -4.29 -2.10
CA THR A 102 5.28 -4.11 -1.00
C THR A 102 4.97 -2.84 -0.22
N VAL A 103 5.10 -2.91 1.10
CA VAL A 103 5.06 -1.75 2.01
C VAL A 103 6.32 -1.70 2.87
N ILE A 104 6.60 -0.53 3.43
CA ILE A 104 7.62 -0.35 4.48
C ILE A 104 6.89 0.00 5.77
N LYS A 105 7.19 -0.74 6.84
CA LYS A 105 6.76 -0.45 8.20
C LYS A 105 7.98 -0.35 9.09
N ASN A 106 8.17 0.80 9.71
CA ASN A 106 9.41 1.18 10.40
C ASN A 106 10.60 1.15 9.42
N ASP A 107 11.56 0.26 9.62
CA ASP A 107 12.75 0.03 8.78
C ASP A 107 12.70 -1.31 8.03
N GLN A 108 11.53 -1.99 8.04
CA GLN A 108 11.35 -3.31 7.47
C GLN A 108 10.46 -3.27 6.22
N ARG A 109 10.81 -4.08 5.24
CA ARG A 109 10.05 -4.30 4.02
C ARG A 109 9.12 -5.50 4.19
N TYR A 110 7.85 -5.35 3.81
CA TYR A 110 6.85 -6.41 3.85
C TYR A 110 6.22 -6.61 2.47
N HIS A 111 6.24 -7.83 1.98
CA HIS A 111 5.39 -8.25 0.88
C HIS A 111 4.00 -8.58 1.41
N ILE A 112 3.01 -7.80 1.03
CA ILE A 112 1.62 -7.99 1.49
C ILE A 112 0.77 -8.76 0.50
N TYR A 113 1.19 -8.81 -0.77
CA TYR A 113 0.57 -9.65 -1.78
C TYR A 113 1.56 -10.00 -2.90
N ASN A 114 1.41 -11.20 -3.47
CA ASN A 114 2.13 -11.66 -4.65
C ASN A 114 1.16 -12.38 -5.59
N ALA A 115 1.12 -11.97 -6.86
CA ALA A 115 0.47 -12.69 -7.93
C ALA A 115 1.53 -13.43 -8.74
N GLU A 116 1.35 -14.72 -8.94
CA GLU A 116 2.31 -15.59 -9.62
C GLU A 116 1.95 -15.78 -11.09
N ALA A 117 2.96 -15.64 -11.93
CA ALA A 117 2.86 -15.89 -13.36
C ALA A 117 2.75 -17.39 -13.66
N ASN A 118 2.22 -17.71 -14.83
CA ASN A 118 2.11 -19.10 -15.27
C ASN A 118 3.31 -19.50 -16.16
N HIS A 119 4.51 -19.51 -15.55
CA HIS A 119 5.73 -19.99 -16.21
C HIS A 119 6.26 -21.24 -15.55
N ALA A 120 6.77 -22.20 -16.33
CA ALA A 120 7.45 -23.39 -15.80
C ALA A 120 8.73 -23.01 -15.03
N LEU A 121 9.44 -21.97 -15.48
CA LEU A 121 10.59 -21.39 -14.79
C LEU A 121 10.22 -20.02 -14.25
N GLN A 122 10.17 -19.88 -12.93
CA GLN A 122 9.86 -18.64 -12.24
C GLN A 122 11.04 -18.19 -11.37
N ALA A 123 11.24 -16.88 -11.30
CA ALA A 123 12.14 -16.32 -10.30
C ALA A 123 11.48 -16.42 -8.91
N LYS A 124 12.20 -17.01 -7.97
CA LYS A 124 11.69 -17.17 -6.60
C LYS A 124 11.72 -15.82 -5.87
N VAL A 125 10.60 -15.43 -5.29
CA VAL A 125 10.51 -14.22 -4.47
C VAL A 125 11.33 -14.40 -3.19
N ILE A 126 12.26 -13.47 -2.95
CA ILE A 126 13.04 -13.42 -1.71
C ILE A 126 12.27 -12.55 -0.72
N TYR A 127 11.62 -13.18 0.25
CA TYR A 127 10.83 -12.47 1.26
C TYR A 127 11.70 -11.72 2.28
N GLN A 128 12.84 -12.31 2.65
CA GLN A 128 13.80 -11.72 3.61
C GLN A 128 14.92 -10.99 2.86
N MET A 129 14.65 -9.76 2.48
CA MET A 129 15.61 -8.88 1.82
C MET A 129 15.56 -7.51 2.50
N GLY A 130 16.71 -6.93 2.80
CA GLY A 130 16.83 -5.62 3.41
C GLY A 130 16.19 -4.51 2.56
N VAL A 131 15.81 -3.43 3.20
CA VAL A 131 15.16 -2.29 2.49
C VAL A 131 16.06 -1.68 1.43
N TRP A 132 17.36 -1.68 1.63
CA TRP A 132 18.33 -1.12 0.70
C TRP A 132 18.68 -2.06 -0.47
N GLN A 133 18.45 -3.36 -0.33
CA GLN A 133 18.65 -4.33 -1.42
C GLN A 133 17.48 -4.34 -2.39
N ALA A 134 16.27 -4.08 -1.88
CA ALA A 134 15.03 -4.28 -2.62
C ALA A 134 14.65 -3.07 -3.46
N THR A 135 14.50 -3.25 -4.78
CA THR A 135 14.01 -2.23 -5.72
C THR A 135 12.66 -1.66 -5.29
N THR A 136 11.73 -2.53 -4.83
CA THR A 136 10.41 -2.13 -4.32
C THR A 136 10.47 -1.24 -3.09
N ALA A 137 11.47 -1.41 -2.23
CA ALA A 137 11.67 -0.52 -1.09
C ALA A 137 12.35 0.80 -1.50
N LYS A 138 13.36 0.74 -2.38
CA LYS A 138 14.05 1.94 -2.87
C LYS A 138 13.10 2.95 -3.49
N VAL A 139 12.12 2.50 -4.31
CA VAL A 139 11.14 3.41 -4.92
C VAL A 139 10.19 4.06 -3.88
N ILE A 140 9.88 3.39 -2.78
CA ILE A 140 9.12 3.98 -1.67
C ILE A 140 9.98 5.02 -0.93
N ILE A 141 11.21 4.65 -0.55
CA ILE A 141 12.12 5.51 0.21
C ILE A 141 12.47 6.77 -0.59
N ALA A 142 12.62 6.63 -1.91
CA ALA A 142 12.89 7.75 -2.81
C ALA A 142 11.79 8.84 -2.76
N GLN A 143 10.57 8.50 -2.36
CA GLN A 143 9.47 9.45 -2.24
C GLN A 143 9.36 10.13 -0.87
N TYR A 144 10.20 9.75 0.10
CA TYR A 144 10.19 10.40 1.40
C TYR A 144 10.69 11.83 1.29
N ASP A 145 10.04 12.75 2.00
CA ASP A 145 10.60 14.08 2.20
C ASP A 145 11.85 14.02 3.09
N LYS A 146 12.56 15.14 3.16
CA LYS A 146 13.83 15.23 3.91
C LYS A 146 13.69 14.86 5.39
N ALA A 147 12.58 15.24 6.02
CA ALA A 147 12.35 14.95 7.43
C ALA A 147 12.13 13.45 7.64
N LYS A 148 11.21 12.86 6.88
CA LYS A 148 10.89 11.43 6.93
C LYS A 148 12.09 10.55 6.56
N LEU A 149 12.87 10.96 5.55
CA LEU A 149 14.09 10.23 5.17
C LEU A 149 15.15 10.27 6.29
N ASN A 150 15.31 11.42 6.95
CA ASN A 150 16.22 11.50 8.10
C ASN A 150 15.79 10.62 9.27
N ASP A 151 14.49 10.56 9.57
CA ASP A 151 13.96 9.70 10.62
C ASP A 151 14.08 8.21 10.24
N PHE A 152 13.83 7.89 8.98
CA PHE A 152 14.04 6.55 8.46
C PHE A 152 15.51 6.11 8.58
N LEU A 153 16.46 6.98 8.24
CA LEU A 153 17.91 6.71 8.36
C LEU A 153 18.39 6.50 9.81
N LYS A 154 17.71 7.08 10.80
CA LYS A 154 18.00 6.79 12.22
C LYS A 154 17.67 5.35 12.60
N LEU A 155 16.67 4.74 11.95
CA LEU A 155 16.22 3.37 12.21
C LEU A 155 16.96 2.36 11.32
N ALA A 156 16.94 2.59 10.00
CA ALA A 156 17.49 1.65 9.01
C ALA A 156 19.01 1.77 8.82
N GLY A 157 19.61 2.89 9.21
CA GLY A 157 21.01 3.20 8.92
C GLY A 157 21.26 3.49 7.44
N MET A 158 22.55 3.69 7.12
CA MET A 158 23.03 3.80 5.75
C MET A 158 23.06 2.44 5.06
N PRO A 159 22.96 2.39 3.72
CA PRO A 159 22.86 1.13 2.97
C PRO A 159 24.01 0.15 3.18
N GLY A 160 25.24 0.64 3.32
CA GLY A 160 26.44 -0.19 3.46
C GLY A 160 26.56 -1.23 2.34
N LYS A 161 26.78 -2.49 2.71
CA LYS A 161 26.91 -3.61 1.77
C LYS A 161 25.67 -3.91 0.94
N ASP A 162 24.51 -3.42 1.35
CA ASP A 162 23.22 -3.68 0.70
C ASP A 162 22.98 -2.76 -0.53
N TRP A 163 23.79 -1.70 -0.65
CA TRP A 163 23.87 -0.83 -1.82
C TRP A 163 25.32 -0.31 -1.94
N PRO A 164 26.24 -1.15 -2.46
CA PRO A 164 27.68 -0.92 -2.38
C PRO A 164 28.18 0.37 -3.02
N GLU A 165 27.44 0.91 -3.97
CA GLU A 165 27.78 2.15 -4.68
C GLU A 165 27.55 3.40 -3.85
N ILE A 166 26.91 3.27 -2.67
CA ILE A 166 26.57 4.41 -1.80
C ILE A 166 27.51 4.47 -0.61
N HIS A 167 28.41 5.44 -0.60
CA HIS A 167 29.43 5.61 0.44
C HIS A 167 29.16 6.82 1.36
N SER A 168 28.30 7.73 0.92
CA SER A 168 27.99 8.96 1.66
C SER A 168 26.50 9.28 1.67
N ARG A 169 26.07 10.15 2.60
CA ARG A 169 24.67 10.63 2.63
C ARG A 169 24.31 11.43 1.37
N GLN A 170 25.28 12.17 0.82
CA GLN A 170 25.03 12.95 -0.39
C GLN A 170 24.76 12.02 -1.58
N GLU A 171 25.60 11.01 -1.78
CA GLU A 171 25.40 9.99 -2.82
C GLU A 171 24.06 9.26 -2.65
N LEU A 172 23.65 8.96 -1.42
CA LEU A 172 22.34 8.38 -1.17
C LEU A 172 21.20 9.31 -1.62
N PHE A 173 21.30 10.61 -1.26
CA PHE A 173 20.27 11.58 -1.65
C PHE A 173 20.21 11.76 -3.16
N ASP A 174 21.34 11.84 -3.83
CA ASP A 174 21.44 11.97 -5.28
C ASP A 174 20.85 10.73 -5.99
N ALA A 175 21.17 9.53 -5.51
CA ALA A 175 20.63 8.29 -6.04
C ALA A 175 19.10 8.16 -5.82
N LEU A 176 18.60 8.54 -4.64
CA LEU A 176 17.17 8.55 -4.37
C LEU A 176 16.43 9.60 -5.20
N GLU A 177 17.05 10.76 -5.45
CA GLU A 177 16.48 11.79 -6.31
C GLU A 177 16.40 11.32 -7.77
N GLU A 178 17.42 10.58 -8.24
CA GLU A 178 17.39 9.98 -9.58
C GLU A 178 16.27 8.92 -9.70
N ILE A 179 16.07 8.09 -8.68
CA ILE A 179 14.94 7.15 -8.63
C ILE A 179 13.60 7.91 -8.64
N ARG A 180 13.50 9.03 -7.92
CA ARG A 180 12.29 9.85 -7.83
C ARG A 180 11.87 10.45 -9.17
N LYS A 181 12.82 10.86 -10.00
CA LYS A 181 12.58 11.45 -11.33
C LYS A 181 11.94 10.46 -12.29
N ASN A 182 12.22 9.17 -12.11
CA ASN A 182 11.72 8.12 -12.97
C ASN A 182 10.46 7.49 -12.35
N ARG A 183 9.41 7.32 -13.16
CA ARG A 183 8.16 6.72 -12.70
C ARG A 183 8.32 5.23 -12.36
N CYS A 184 9.18 4.54 -13.07
CA CYS A 184 9.57 3.16 -12.84
C CYS A 184 11.08 3.09 -12.62
N PHE A 185 11.50 2.29 -11.66
CA PHE A 185 12.91 2.03 -11.40
C PHE A 185 13.22 0.55 -11.59
N THR A 186 14.31 0.25 -12.31
CA THR A 186 14.71 -1.12 -12.65
C THR A 186 16.11 -1.40 -12.14
N VAL A 187 16.25 -2.54 -11.48
CA VAL A 187 17.55 -3.11 -11.10
C VAL A 187 17.68 -4.49 -11.72
N ILE A 188 18.81 -4.75 -12.37
CA ILE A 188 19.18 -6.07 -12.88
C ILE A 188 20.33 -6.57 -12.03
N ASN A 189 20.22 -7.76 -11.45
CA ASN A 189 21.23 -8.35 -10.60
C ASN A 189 21.15 -9.88 -10.61
N ASN A 190 22.30 -10.55 -10.77
CA ASN A 190 22.43 -12.01 -10.63
C ASN A 190 21.31 -12.81 -11.33
N HIS A 191 21.13 -12.58 -12.64
CA HIS A 191 20.16 -13.29 -13.50
C HIS A 191 18.69 -12.97 -13.27
N PHE A 192 18.36 -11.93 -12.48
CA PHE A 192 17.00 -11.43 -12.43
C PHE A 192 16.91 -9.91 -12.48
N ALA A 193 15.78 -9.47 -12.96
CA ALA A 193 15.40 -8.07 -13.01
C ALA A 193 14.23 -7.83 -12.04
N CYS A 194 14.28 -6.68 -11.39
CA CYS A 194 13.17 -6.14 -10.63
C CYS A 194 12.86 -4.74 -11.16
N MET A 195 11.61 -4.52 -11.55
CA MET A 195 11.10 -3.21 -11.95
C MET A 195 9.99 -2.84 -10.96
N ALA A 196 10.03 -1.65 -10.39
CA ALA A 196 9.07 -1.21 -9.40
C ALA A 196 8.65 0.24 -9.61
N ALA A 197 7.43 0.57 -9.17
CA ALA A 197 6.89 1.91 -9.16
C ALA A 197 6.17 2.20 -7.83
N PRO A 198 6.23 3.44 -7.31
CA PRO A 198 5.56 3.83 -6.08
C PRO A 198 4.05 3.96 -6.27
N VAL A 199 3.30 3.65 -5.21
CA VAL A 199 1.85 3.85 -5.12
C VAL A 199 1.57 4.93 -4.09
N PHE A 200 0.70 5.88 -4.46
CA PHE A 200 0.39 7.04 -3.64
C PHE A 200 -1.06 7.00 -3.14
N LYS A 201 -1.27 7.61 -1.99
CA LYS A 201 -2.58 7.98 -1.45
C LYS A 201 -2.51 9.44 -0.98
N ASN A 202 -3.40 10.30 -1.48
CA ASN A 202 -3.41 11.72 -1.12
C ASN A 202 -2.01 12.39 -1.23
N GLY A 203 -1.26 12.08 -2.30
CA GLY A 203 0.09 12.62 -2.53
C GLY A 203 1.20 12.02 -1.65
N LYS A 204 0.90 11.07 -0.76
CA LYS A 204 1.89 10.39 0.08
C LYS A 204 2.13 8.97 -0.42
N VAL A 205 3.40 8.57 -0.53
CA VAL A 205 3.75 7.20 -0.87
C VAL A 205 3.37 6.25 0.27
N ILE A 206 2.66 5.18 -0.07
CA ILE A 206 2.19 4.17 0.90
C ILE A 206 2.65 2.75 0.58
N ALA A 207 2.93 2.46 -0.69
CA ALA A 207 3.31 1.13 -1.15
C ALA A 207 4.15 1.22 -2.42
N SER A 208 4.55 0.08 -2.95
CA SER A 208 5.04 -0.08 -4.32
C SER A 208 4.48 -1.34 -4.96
N ILE A 209 4.28 -1.30 -6.28
CA ILE A 209 4.01 -2.46 -7.11
C ILE A 209 5.26 -2.73 -7.94
N GLY A 210 5.64 -3.98 -8.13
CA GLY A 210 6.82 -4.33 -8.92
C GLY A 210 6.76 -5.71 -9.52
N TYR A 211 7.51 -5.89 -10.59
CA TYR A 211 7.78 -7.17 -11.22
C TYR A 211 9.04 -7.81 -10.66
N TYR A 212 9.06 -9.13 -10.68
CA TYR A 212 10.23 -9.92 -10.40
C TYR A 212 10.32 -11.06 -11.44
N LEU A 213 11.31 -10.98 -12.32
CA LEU A 213 11.43 -11.86 -13.48
C LEU A 213 12.91 -12.20 -13.76
N PRO A 214 13.20 -13.30 -14.47
CA PRO A 214 14.52 -13.57 -15.01
C PRO A 214 14.97 -12.45 -15.96
N ASP A 215 16.23 -12.03 -15.88
CA ASP A 215 16.76 -10.89 -16.63
C ASP A 215 16.65 -11.04 -18.15
N HIS A 216 16.82 -12.25 -18.68
CA HIS A 216 16.68 -12.54 -20.10
C HIS A 216 15.28 -12.27 -20.67
N ARG A 217 14.25 -12.15 -19.83
CA ARG A 217 12.90 -11.74 -20.26
C ARG A 217 12.72 -10.23 -20.26
N LEU A 218 13.60 -9.47 -19.60
CA LEU A 218 13.62 -8.01 -19.68
C LEU A 218 14.51 -7.55 -20.84
N THR A 219 13.97 -7.58 -22.04
CA THR A 219 14.64 -7.18 -23.27
C THR A 219 14.26 -5.77 -23.70
N ASP A 220 14.96 -5.17 -24.68
CA ASP A 220 14.60 -3.87 -25.24
C ASP A 220 13.18 -3.84 -25.83
N LYS A 221 12.65 -5.00 -26.25
CA LYS A 221 11.28 -5.13 -26.77
C LYS A 221 10.23 -5.23 -25.65
N THR A 222 10.53 -5.95 -24.57
CA THR A 222 9.57 -6.19 -23.48
C THR A 222 9.58 -5.08 -22.44
N ARG A 223 10.72 -4.41 -22.22
CA ARG A 223 10.87 -3.33 -21.23
C ARG A 223 9.83 -2.22 -21.39
N PRO A 224 9.61 -1.60 -22.59
CA PRO A 224 8.64 -0.52 -22.73
C PRO A 224 7.20 -0.97 -22.40
N LEU A 225 6.85 -2.21 -22.76
CA LEU A 225 5.55 -2.79 -22.43
C LEU A 225 5.37 -2.96 -20.91
N LEU A 226 6.39 -3.51 -20.24
CA LEU A 226 6.36 -3.72 -18.79
C LEU A 226 6.29 -2.38 -18.05
N GLU A 227 7.05 -1.38 -18.47
CA GLU A 227 7.01 -0.02 -17.90
C GLU A 227 5.64 0.63 -18.08
N ALA A 228 5.06 0.56 -19.28
CA ALA A 228 3.74 1.11 -19.57
C ALA A 228 2.64 0.43 -18.73
N LYS A 229 2.66 -0.90 -18.64
CA LYS A 229 1.69 -1.67 -17.87
C LYS A 229 1.81 -1.42 -16.37
N LEU A 230 3.03 -1.32 -15.85
CA LEU A 230 3.26 -0.99 -14.44
C LEU A 230 2.76 0.42 -14.11
N THR A 231 3.04 1.38 -14.99
CA THR A 231 2.56 2.76 -14.85
C THR A 231 1.04 2.82 -14.85
N GLU A 232 0.37 2.13 -15.79
CA GLU A 232 -1.10 2.04 -15.82
C GLU A 232 -1.66 1.45 -14.51
N ALA A 233 -1.03 0.41 -13.99
CA ALA A 233 -1.46 -0.26 -12.77
C ALA A 233 -1.33 0.64 -11.53
N VAL A 234 -0.20 1.35 -11.36
CA VAL A 234 -0.04 2.28 -10.22
C VAL A 234 -0.96 3.48 -10.32
N GLU A 235 -1.25 3.99 -11.53
CA GLU A 235 -2.24 5.06 -11.72
C GLU A 235 -3.66 4.62 -11.34
N LYS A 236 -4.02 3.38 -11.66
CA LYS A 236 -5.29 2.80 -11.22
C LYS A 236 -5.33 2.64 -9.70
N ALA A 237 -4.22 2.18 -9.10
CA ALA A 237 -4.08 2.05 -7.66
C ALA A 237 -4.23 3.41 -6.95
N ASP A 238 -3.54 4.45 -7.44
CA ASP A 238 -3.60 5.80 -6.91
C ASP A 238 -5.03 6.35 -6.93
N ARG A 239 -5.77 6.15 -8.05
CA ARG A 239 -7.17 6.58 -8.16
C ARG A 239 -8.13 5.86 -7.22
N ILE A 240 -7.90 4.58 -6.91
CA ILE A 240 -8.73 3.81 -5.98
C ILE A 240 -8.46 4.22 -4.53
N LEU A 241 -7.26 4.65 -4.25
CA LEU A 241 -6.82 5.02 -2.90
C LEU A 241 -7.15 6.48 -2.52
N GLY A 242 -7.44 7.34 -3.49
CA GLY A 242 -7.84 8.74 -3.30
C GLY A 242 -6.73 9.72 -3.54
#